data_b5967a6ee14b3e6233769af675e5e140
#
_entry.id   b5967a6ee14b3e6233769af675e5e140
#
_cell.length_a   1.000
_cell.length_b   1.000
_cell.length_c   1.000
_cell.angle_alpha   90.00
_cell.angle_beta   90.00
_cell.angle_gamma   90.00
#
_symmetry.space_group_name_H-M   'P 1'
#
loop_
_entity.id
_entity.type
_entity.pdbx_description
1 polymer ?
#
loop_
_entity_poly.entity_id
_entity_poly.type
_entity_poly.pdbx_seq_one_letter_code
_entity_poly.pdbx_strand_id
1 'polypeptide(L)'
;MQNQISVQSKNYLHTLLKNYSKIGNNENNGIDRVALTREDKKGRDYFIELLKANNFEIKIDNIGNIFGLMNFNDNNNYILSGSHIDSQPNGGNYDGIFGVLNAFVAIKEISEIVKKRNIKTKSNIAVVSWTNEEGARFQPSILGSSVYTGQIGLDEAYNILDSNQISVKDSLLEINYLGKDVFEKPIQYIETHVECGKILENNNNQIGIIDNFWGCHKHNIHIFGEQSHTGPTPMIQRKDALHTASFIISELRRMSDISEKTLHTSVGK
;
A
#
# COMPACT_ATOMS: atom_id res chain seq x y z
N MET A 1 -18.22 30.53 -2.10
CA MET A 1 -16.79 30.88 -1.88
C MET A 1 -15.98 29.67 -2.33
N GLN A 2 -15.25 29.79 -3.43
CA GLN A 2 -14.36 28.74 -3.90
C GLN A 2 -13.25 28.54 -2.87
N ASN A 3 -13.26 27.40 -2.17
CA ASN A 3 -12.13 26.94 -1.36
C ASN A 3 -11.06 26.39 -2.33
N GLN A 4 -10.31 27.29 -2.96
CA GLN A 4 -9.14 26.86 -3.72
C GLN A 4 -8.05 26.46 -2.72
N ILE A 5 -7.56 25.22 -2.83
CA ILE A 5 -6.33 24.77 -2.17
C ILE A 5 -5.24 25.78 -2.51
N SER A 6 -4.51 26.23 -1.52
CA SER A 6 -3.49 27.26 -1.71
C SER A 6 -2.41 26.78 -2.70
N VAL A 7 -1.88 27.66 -3.53
CA VAL A 7 -0.72 27.37 -4.40
C VAL A 7 0.45 26.85 -3.55
N GLN A 8 0.57 27.34 -2.32
CA GLN A 8 1.59 26.92 -1.37
C GLN A 8 1.45 25.46 -0.99
N SER A 9 0.22 24.96 -0.73
CA SER A 9 -0.03 23.54 -0.39
C SER A 9 0.28 22.61 -1.57
N LYS A 10 -0.04 23.03 -2.80
CA LYS A 10 0.35 22.29 -4.01
C LYS A 10 1.87 22.17 -4.15
N ASN A 11 2.59 23.28 -4.01
CA ASN A 11 4.04 23.28 -4.08
C ASN A 11 4.67 22.45 -2.96
N TYR A 12 4.06 22.48 -1.77
CA TYR A 12 4.50 21.69 -0.64
C TYR A 12 4.35 20.20 -0.90
N LEU A 13 3.19 19.74 -1.39
CA LEU A 13 2.97 18.36 -1.80
C LEU A 13 4.01 17.89 -2.84
N HIS A 14 4.27 18.68 -3.87
CA HIS A 14 5.30 18.37 -4.86
C HIS A 14 6.69 18.23 -4.23
N THR A 15 7.04 19.09 -3.29
CA THR A 15 8.32 19.02 -2.58
C THR A 15 8.43 17.76 -1.75
N LEU A 16 7.37 17.39 -1.03
CA LEU A 16 7.32 16.16 -0.25
C LEU A 16 7.46 14.91 -1.14
N LEU A 17 6.72 14.81 -2.22
CA LEU A 17 6.81 13.72 -3.19
C LEU A 17 8.24 13.58 -3.74
N LYS A 18 8.86 14.70 -4.13
CA LYS A 18 10.26 14.72 -4.58
C LYS A 18 11.26 14.29 -3.51
N ASN A 19 10.99 14.57 -2.26
CA ASN A 19 11.85 14.11 -1.16
C ASN A 19 11.66 12.62 -0.89
N TYR A 20 10.43 12.13 -0.90
CA TYR A 20 10.14 10.71 -0.74
C TYR A 20 10.69 9.85 -1.87
N SER A 21 10.70 10.33 -3.11
CA SER A 21 11.25 9.59 -4.24
C SER A 21 12.76 9.31 -4.13
N LYS A 22 13.45 9.95 -3.19
CA LYS A 22 14.86 9.66 -2.86
C LYS A 22 15.04 8.50 -1.89
N ILE A 23 13.99 8.13 -1.15
CA ILE A 23 14.04 7.06 -0.15
C ILE A 23 13.72 5.74 -0.84
N GLY A 24 14.71 4.87 -0.94
CA GLY A 24 14.61 3.61 -1.67
C GLY A 24 14.78 3.75 -3.19
N ASN A 25 15.21 4.91 -3.70
CA ASN A 25 15.48 5.07 -5.13
C ASN A 25 16.64 4.17 -5.57
N ASN A 26 16.45 3.48 -6.69
CA ASN A 26 17.45 2.60 -7.29
C ASN A 26 18.00 3.18 -8.61
N GLU A 27 18.95 2.48 -9.21
CA GLU A 27 19.62 2.88 -10.44
C GLU A 27 18.68 2.97 -11.66
N ASN A 28 17.53 2.30 -11.62
CA ASN A 28 16.50 2.34 -12.66
C ASN A 28 15.46 3.45 -12.43
N ASN A 29 15.68 4.34 -11.47
CA ASN A 29 14.71 5.34 -11.00
C ASN A 29 13.39 4.75 -10.46
N GLY A 30 13.40 3.47 -10.10
CA GLY A 30 12.33 2.82 -9.36
C GLY A 30 12.53 2.97 -7.85
N ILE A 31 11.52 2.61 -7.08
CA ILE A 31 11.54 2.64 -5.62
C ILE A 31 11.60 1.22 -5.08
N ASP A 32 12.61 0.94 -4.26
CA ASP A 32 12.78 -0.29 -3.48
C ASP A 32 12.58 0.00 -1.99
N ARG A 33 11.36 0.34 -1.61
CA ARG A 33 10.93 0.59 -0.23
C ARG A 33 9.98 -0.51 0.23
N VAL A 34 10.43 -1.75 0.07
CA VAL A 34 9.63 -2.93 0.40
C VAL A 34 9.33 -2.97 1.90
N ALA A 35 8.12 -3.40 2.25
CA ALA A 35 7.59 -3.38 3.60
C ALA A 35 8.55 -3.93 4.66
N LEU A 36 8.67 -3.21 5.77
CA LEU A 36 9.47 -3.56 6.95
C LEU A 36 10.97 -3.79 6.66
N THR A 37 11.50 -3.18 5.59
CA THR A 37 12.94 -3.10 5.31
C THR A 37 13.54 -1.82 5.93
N ARG A 38 14.86 -1.67 5.83
CA ARG A 38 15.55 -0.45 6.25
C ARG A 38 15.10 0.78 5.44
N GLU A 39 14.78 0.60 4.16
CA GLU A 39 14.30 1.69 3.31
C GLU A 39 12.86 2.09 3.69
N ASP A 40 11.99 1.13 4.00
CA ASP A 40 10.66 1.40 4.55
C ASP A 40 10.77 2.12 5.91
N LYS A 41 11.70 1.68 6.77
CA LYS A 41 11.98 2.40 8.02
C LYS A 41 12.34 3.87 7.79
N LYS A 42 13.21 4.19 6.84
CA LYS A 42 13.55 5.59 6.52
C LYS A 42 12.32 6.38 6.07
N GLY A 43 11.46 5.77 5.25
CA GLY A 43 10.19 6.39 4.83
C GLY A 43 9.26 6.67 6.01
N ARG A 44 9.12 5.71 6.92
CA ARG A 44 8.32 5.81 8.15
C ARG A 44 8.88 6.88 9.09
N ASP A 45 10.20 6.87 9.33
CA ASP A 45 10.87 7.87 10.16
C ASP A 45 10.64 9.28 9.61
N TYR A 46 10.79 9.47 8.29
CA TYR A 46 10.53 10.76 7.65
C TYR A 46 9.06 11.19 7.79
N PHE A 47 8.11 10.25 7.67
CA PHE A 47 6.70 10.56 7.89
C PHE A 47 6.42 10.98 9.34
N ILE A 48 6.97 10.26 10.31
CA ILE A 48 6.88 10.61 11.74
C ILE A 48 7.43 12.02 12.00
N GLU A 49 8.56 12.39 11.40
CA GLU A 49 9.12 13.74 11.54
C GLU A 49 8.20 14.81 10.94
N LEU A 50 7.59 14.54 9.79
CA LEU A 50 6.59 15.44 9.19
C LEU A 50 5.39 15.63 10.11
N LEU A 51 4.88 14.56 10.70
CA LEU A 51 3.77 14.61 11.64
C LEU A 51 4.12 15.45 12.88
N LYS A 52 5.29 15.19 13.50
CA LYS A 52 5.78 15.94 14.66
C LYS A 52 5.95 17.42 14.36
N ALA A 53 6.58 17.75 13.24
CA ALA A 53 6.83 19.13 12.83
C ALA A 53 5.54 19.94 12.56
N ASN A 54 4.41 19.25 12.35
CA ASN A 54 3.11 19.86 12.09
C ASN A 54 2.09 19.66 13.23
N ASN A 55 2.56 19.28 14.43
CA ASN A 55 1.77 19.12 15.64
C ASN A 55 0.65 18.05 15.55
N PHE A 56 0.87 16.97 14.82
CA PHE A 56 0.01 15.81 14.89
C PHE A 56 0.35 14.99 16.13
N GLU A 57 -0.66 14.46 16.80
CA GLU A 57 -0.49 13.38 17.76
C GLU A 57 -0.22 12.08 16.97
N ILE A 58 0.73 11.27 17.41
CA ILE A 58 1.16 10.07 16.69
C ILE A 58 0.78 8.83 17.47
N LYS A 59 0.17 7.87 16.77
CA LYS A 59 -0.08 6.53 17.28
C LYS A 59 0.51 5.50 16.33
N ILE A 60 1.10 4.45 16.88
CA ILE A 60 1.61 3.29 16.13
C ILE A 60 0.99 2.05 16.76
N ASP A 61 0.22 1.32 15.96
CA ASP A 61 -0.46 0.12 16.43
C ASP A 61 0.43 -1.13 16.42
N ASN A 62 -0.13 -2.26 16.83
CA ASN A 62 0.59 -3.52 17.01
C ASN A 62 1.11 -4.11 15.69
N ILE A 63 0.52 -3.77 14.55
CA ILE A 63 0.99 -4.21 13.22
C ILE A 63 1.84 -3.15 12.52
N GLY A 64 2.17 -2.05 13.24
CA GLY A 64 3.02 -0.99 12.74
C GLY A 64 2.33 0.01 11.82
N ASN A 65 0.99 0.05 11.77
CA ASN A 65 0.31 1.16 11.10
C ASN A 65 0.60 2.46 11.85
N ILE A 66 0.85 3.53 11.09
CA ILE A 66 1.15 4.86 11.65
C ILE A 66 -0.05 5.76 11.45
N PHE A 67 -0.55 6.32 12.55
CA PHE A 67 -1.64 7.29 12.53
C PHE A 67 -1.14 8.64 13.00
N GLY A 68 -1.43 9.69 12.24
CA GLY A 68 -1.22 11.08 12.63
C GLY A 68 -2.57 11.74 12.89
N LEU A 69 -2.85 12.14 14.15
CA LEU A 69 -4.13 12.66 14.58
C LEU A 69 -4.10 14.19 14.66
N MET A 70 -5.13 14.84 14.16
CA MET A 70 -5.39 16.26 14.31
C MET A 70 -6.69 16.46 15.07
N ASN A 71 -6.55 16.80 16.35
CA ASN A 71 -7.66 16.94 17.29
C ASN A 71 -8.21 18.36 17.28
N PHE A 72 -9.48 18.52 16.97
CA PHE A 72 -10.22 19.78 16.99
C PHE A 72 -11.20 19.87 18.17
N ASN A 73 -11.53 18.74 18.76
CA ASN A 73 -12.45 18.60 19.90
C ASN A 73 -12.12 17.32 20.67
N ASP A 74 -12.77 17.11 21.82
CA ASP A 74 -12.47 16.03 22.77
C ASP A 74 -13.18 14.71 22.46
N ASN A 75 -13.89 14.59 21.32
CA ASN A 75 -14.54 13.33 20.97
C ASN A 75 -13.60 12.40 20.17
N ASN A 76 -13.96 11.12 20.10
CA ASN A 76 -13.21 10.09 19.36
C ASN A 76 -13.76 9.84 17.94
N ASN A 77 -14.52 10.79 17.38
CA ASN A 77 -15.05 10.67 16.02
C ASN A 77 -14.02 11.16 15.03
N TYR A 78 -13.38 10.25 14.31
CA TYR A 78 -12.38 10.58 13.30
C TYR A 78 -12.87 10.30 11.88
N ILE A 79 -12.54 11.20 10.97
CA ILE A 79 -12.46 10.93 9.54
C ILE A 79 -11.01 10.59 9.26
N LEU A 80 -10.77 9.38 8.72
CA LEU A 80 -9.44 8.87 8.41
C LEU A 80 -9.17 9.00 6.92
N SER A 81 -7.98 9.43 6.56
CA SER A 81 -7.53 9.43 5.18
C SER A 81 -6.07 8.98 5.11
N GLY A 82 -5.65 8.38 4.02
CA GLY A 82 -4.27 7.93 3.85
C GLY A 82 -4.16 6.85 2.80
N SER A 83 -3.09 6.09 2.85
CA SER A 83 -2.76 4.96 1.99
C SER A 83 -1.56 4.22 2.61
N HIS A 84 -0.54 3.87 1.83
CA HIS A 84 0.66 3.15 2.27
C HIS A 84 1.95 3.86 1.85
N ILE A 85 3.05 3.51 2.52
CA ILE A 85 4.41 4.02 2.21
C ILE A 85 5.25 2.96 1.53
N ASP A 86 5.03 1.66 1.85
CA ASP A 86 5.76 0.57 1.21
C ASP A 86 5.51 0.51 -0.29
N SER A 87 6.46 -0.05 -1.02
CA SER A 87 6.40 -0.21 -2.47
C SER A 87 6.67 -1.65 -2.91
N GLN A 88 6.28 -1.97 -4.12
CA GLN A 88 6.83 -3.11 -4.84
C GLN A 88 8.34 -2.92 -5.07
N PRO A 89 9.11 -4.00 -5.29
CA PRO A 89 10.45 -3.87 -5.84
C PRO A 89 10.40 -3.13 -7.19
N ASN A 90 11.30 -2.16 -7.36
CA ASN A 90 11.34 -1.29 -8.53
C ASN A 90 9.99 -0.59 -8.81
N GLY A 91 9.28 -0.22 -7.75
CA GLY A 91 7.95 0.38 -7.81
C GLY A 91 7.94 1.82 -8.32
N GLY A 92 6.74 2.37 -8.54
CA GLY A 92 6.54 3.75 -8.96
C GLY A 92 6.76 4.76 -7.82
N ASN A 93 7.02 6.01 -8.21
CA ASN A 93 7.30 7.10 -7.26
C ASN A 93 6.06 7.63 -6.54
N TYR A 94 4.86 7.25 -6.96
CA TYR A 94 3.61 7.84 -6.48
C TYR A 94 2.66 6.84 -5.84
N ASP A 95 2.87 5.55 -6.09
CA ASP A 95 2.01 4.49 -5.60
C ASP A 95 1.98 4.47 -4.08
N GLY A 96 0.80 4.50 -3.51
CA GLY A 96 0.51 4.62 -2.08
C GLY A 96 0.95 5.93 -1.45
N ILE A 97 2.22 6.31 -1.60
CA ILE A 97 2.80 7.49 -0.96
C ILE A 97 2.07 8.79 -1.36
N PHE A 98 1.52 8.87 -2.57
CA PHE A 98 0.71 10.02 -2.98
C PHE A 98 -0.51 10.19 -2.07
N GLY A 99 -1.22 9.10 -1.76
CA GLY A 99 -2.39 9.11 -0.88
C GLY A 99 -2.06 9.57 0.54
N VAL A 100 -0.95 9.06 1.10
CA VAL A 100 -0.48 9.46 2.44
C VAL A 100 -0.13 10.94 2.50
N LEU A 101 0.68 11.43 1.56
CA LEU A 101 1.13 12.82 1.56
C LEU A 101 0.02 13.80 1.18
N ASN A 102 -0.89 13.41 0.28
CA ASN A 102 -2.05 14.22 -0.06
C ASN A 102 -2.98 14.38 1.15
N ALA A 103 -3.26 13.28 1.87
CA ALA A 103 -4.03 13.33 3.10
C ALA A 103 -3.37 14.21 4.16
N PHE A 104 -2.05 14.05 4.39
CA PHE A 104 -1.29 14.87 5.32
C PHE A 104 -1.38 16.38 5.00
N VAL A 105 -1.15 16.75 3.74
CA VAL A 105 -1.20 18.17 3.31
C VAL A 105 -2.60 18.73 3.43
N ALA A 106 -3.62 17.95 3.04
CA ALA A 106 -5.02 18.37 3.14
C ALA A 106 -5.44 18.59 4.61
N ILE A 107 -5.07 17.68 5.51
CA ILE A 107 -5.39 17.79 6.94
C ILE A 107 -4.69 19.02 7.56
N LYS A 108 -3.42 19.23 7.21
CA LYS A 108 -2.69 20.43 7.64
C LYS A 108 -3.40 21.70 7.20
N GLU A 109 -3.81 21.82 5.95
CA GLU A 109 -4.53 23.00 5.44
C GLU A 109 -5.89 23.18 6.12
N ILE A 110 -6.65 22.08 6.30
CA ILE A 110 -7.91 22.10 7.05
C ILE A 110 -7.69 22.60 8.47
N SER A 111 -6.64 22.14 9.17
CA SER A 111 -6.30 22.57 10.51
C SER A 111 -6.04 24.08 10.59
N GLU A 112 -5.33 24.65 9.62
CA GLU A 112 -5.08 26.09 9.54
C GLU A 112 -6.38 26.87 9.32
N ILE A 113 -7.28 26.38 8.44
CA ILE A 113 -8.58 27.00 8.19
C ILE A 113 -9.47 26.95 9.43
N VAL A 114 -9.55 25.80 10.09
CA VAL A 114 -10.33 25.60 11.33
C VAL A 114 -9.88 26.59 12.40
N LYS A 115 -8.57 26.67 12.64
CA LYS A 115 -7.98 27.60 13.61
C LYS A 115 -8.24 29.06 13.24
N LYS A 116 -7.94 29.45 11.98
CA LYS A 116 -8.07 30.85 11.52
C LYS A 116 -9.51 31.36 11.57
N ARG A 117 -10.47 30.47 11.26
CA ARG A 117 -11.90 30.85 11.20
C ARG A 117 -12.67 30.49 12.47
N ASN A 118 -12.02 29.92 13.48
CA ASN A 118 -12.63 29.45 14.74
C ASN A 118 -13.85 28.53 14.48
N ILE A 119 -13.67 27.55 13.58
CA ILE A 119 -14.75 26.65 13.19
C ILE A 119 -14.92 25.57 14.26
N LYS A 120 -16.15 25.40 14.76
CA LYS A 120 -16.50 24.24 15.59
C LYS A 120 -16.73 23.01 14.71
N THR A 121 -15.87 22.03 14.82
CA THR A 121 -15.97 20.77 14.07
C THR A 121 -16.78 19.74 14.84
N LYS A 122 -17.41 18.82 14.13
CA LYS A 122 -18.10 17.64 14.71
C LYS A 122 -17.18 16.43 14.83
N SER A 123 -16.09 16.42 14.07
CA SER A 123 -15.15 15.31 13.97
C SER A 123 -13.72 15.80 14.00
N ASN A 124 -12.84 14.95 14.44
CA ASN A 124 -11.40 15.05 14.29
C ASN A 124 -10.97 14.43 12.95
N ILE A 125 -9.75 14.64 12.53
CA ILE A 125 -9.23 14.09 11.27
C ILE A 125 -7.90 13.41 11.57
N ALA A 126 -7.66 12.25 10.92
CA ALA A 126 -6.40 11.55 11.03
C ALA A 126 -5.88 11.14 9.65
N VAL A 127 -4.54 11.09 9.53
CA VAL A 127 -3.88 10.45 8.40
C VAL A 127 -3.34 9.10 8.83
N VAL A 128 -3.36 8.12 7.92
CA VAL A 128 -2.79 6.79 8.15
C VAL A 128 -1.80 6.39 7.07
N SER A 129 -0.77 5.64 7.48
CA SER A 129 0.05 4.82 6.61
C SER A 129 -0.11 3.37 7.01
N TRP A 130 -0.72 2.57 6.12
CA TRP A 130 -0.93 1.14 6.31
C TRP A 130 0.36 0.35 6.13
N THR A 131 0.57 -0.69 6.93
CA THR A 131 1.75 -1.55 6.88
C THR A 131 1.56 -2.67 5.87
N ASN A 132 2.56 -2.90 5.01
CA ASN A 132 2.60 -4.01 4.04
C ASN A 132 1.32 -4.08 3.20
N GLU A 133 0.98 -2.97 2.57
CA GLU A 133 -0.19 -2.91 1.68
C GLU A 133 0.08 -3.72 0.42
N GLU A 134 1.24 -3.57 -0.19
CA GLU A 134 1.64 -4.18 -1.44
C GLU A 134 1.76 -5.72 -1.40
N GLY A 135 2.09 -6.27 -0.24
CA GLY A 135 2.29 -7.71 -0.09
C GLY A 135 3.52 -8.25 -0.84
N ALA A 136 4.46 -7.39 -1.19
CA ALA A 136 5.66 -7.81 -1.94
C ALA A 136 6.60 -8.70 -1.12
N ARG A 137 6.71 -8.44 0.18
CA ARG A 137 7.54 -9.21 1.12
C ARG A 137 6.72 -10.23 1.89
N PHE A 138 5.57 -9.82 2.42
CA PHE A 138 4.70 -10.67 3.23
C PHE A 138 3.33 -10.79 2.57
N GLN A 139 2.87 -12.01 2.31
CA GLN A 139 1.53 -12.26 1.80
C GLN A 139 0.56 -12.57 2.94
N PRO A 140 -0.68 -12.09 2.87
CA PRO A 140 -1.30 -11.36 1.75
C PRO A 140 -0.95 -9.87 1.72
N SER A 141 -1.29 -9.20 0.61
CA SER A 141 -1.34 -7.73 0.53
C SER A 141 -2.38 -7.15 1.48
N ILE A 142 -2.40 -5.81 1.65
CA ILE A 142 -3.31 -5.07 2.55
C ILE A 142 -3.25 -5.56 4.01
N LEU A 143 -2.09 -6.07 4.45
CA LEU A 143 -1.95 -6.73 5.75
C LEU A 143 -2.31 -5.80 6.92
N GLY A 144 -1.75 -4.59 6.94
CA GLY A 144 -1.96 -3.64 8.04
C GLY A 144 -3.42 -3.25 8.23
N SER A 145 -4.12 -2.93 7.15
CA SER A 145 -5.55 -2.61 7.19
C SER A 145 -6.41 -3.82 7.48
N SER A 146 -6.04 -5.03 7.04
CA SER A 146 -6.75 -6.27 7.33
C SER A 146 -6.68 -6.65 8.82
N VAL A 147 -5.52 -6.45 9.46
CA VAL A 147 -5.39 -6.63 10.91
C VAL A 147 -6.19 -5.57 11.66
N TYR A 148 -6.07 -4.31 11.25
CA TYR A 148 -6.81 -3.21 11.86
C TYR A 148 -8.34 -3.40 11.80
N THR A 149 -8.87 -3.93 10.72
CA THR A 149 -10.31 -4.20 10.55
C THR A 149 -10.74 -5.55 11.14
N GLY A 150 -9.80 -6.36 11.65
CA GLY A 150 -10.08 -7.67 12.25
C GLY A 150 -10.36 -8.79 11.23
N GLN A 151 -10.02 -8.60 9.96
CA GLN A 151 -10.12 -9.64 8.93
C GLN A 151 -9.01 -10.69 9.04
N ILE A 152 -7.85 -10.27 9.54
CA ILE A 152 -6.71 -11.15 9.85
C ILE A 152 -6.39 -10.97 11.32
N GLY A 153 -6.22 -12.10 12.03
CA GLY A 153 -5.81 -12.07 13.43
C GLY A 153 -4.38 -11.57 13.60
N LEU A 154 -4.12 -10.81 14.68
CA LEU A 154 -2.78 -10.26 14.91
C LEU A 154 -1.71 -11.35 15.03
N ASP A 155 -2.00 -12.44 15.76
CA ASP A 155 -1.06 -13.56 15.93
C ASP A 155 -0.81 -14.28 14.59
N GLU A 156 -1.84 -14.40 13.74
CA GLU A 156 -1.70 -14.92 12.40
C GLU A 156 -0.76 -14.04 11.56
N ALA A 157 -1.01 -12.73 11.56
CA ALA A 157 -0.18 -11.76 10.84
C ALA A 157 1.28 -11.79 11.31
N TYR A 158 1.54 -11.91 12.62
CA TYR A 158 2.88 -11.97 13.18
C TYR A 158 3.70 -13.18 12.71
N ASN A 159 3.04 -14.31 12.47
CA ASN A 159 3.67 -15.56 12.04
C ASN A 159 3.85 -15.68 10.52
N ILE A 160 3.41 -14.70 9.74
CA ILE A 160 3.66 -14.68 8.29
C ILE A 160 5.17 -14.52 8.07
N LEU A 161 5.73 -15.37 7.21
CA LEU A 161 7.16 -15.40 6.88
C LEU A 161 7.42 -14.84 5.49
N ASP A 162 8.53 -14.16 5.34
CA ASP A 162 9.08 -13.79 4.02
C ASP A 162 9.86 -14.96 3.39
N SER A 163 10.41 -14.76 2.20
CA SER A 163 11.22 -15.76 1.48
C SER A 163 12.49 -16.19 2.23
N ASN A 164 12.96 -15.39 3.19
CA ASN A 164 14.13 -15.66 4.03
C ASN A 164 13.74 -16.27 5.38
N GLN A 165 12.48 -16.65 5.57
CA GLN A 165 11.94 -17.21 6.83
C GLN A 165 11.98 -16.21 7.99
N ILE A 166 11.94 -14.91 7.71
CA ILE A 166 11.86 -13.85 8.72
C ILE A 166 10.38 -13.49 8.90
N SER A 167 9.92 -13.44 10.15
CA SER A 167 8.51 -13.14 10.44
C SER A 167 8.20 -11.64 10.35
N VAL A 168 6.92 -11.31 10.15
CA VAL A 168 6.41 -9.94 10.26
C VAL A 168 6.76 -9.36 11.62
N LYS A 169 6.56 -10.13 12.71
CA LYS A 169 6.86 -9.67 14.06
C LYS A 169 8.33 -9.33 14.25
N ASP A 170 9.24 -10.21 13.81
CA ASP A 170 10.68 -9.97 13.92
C ASP A 170 11.11 -8.75 13.12
N SER A 171 10.53 -8.57 11.93
CA SER A 171 10.79 -7.40 11.08
C SER A 171 10.29 -6.09 11.71
N LEU A 172 9.12 -6.10 12.35
CA LEU A 172 8.61 -4.95 13.10
C LEU A 172 9.50 -4.59 14.28
N LEU A 173 10.02 -5.61 15.00
CA LEU A 173 10.98 -5.42 16.09
C LEU A 173 12.31 -4.86 15.57
N GLU A 174 12.85 -5.42 14.49
CA GLU A 174 14.12 -4.99 13.89
C GLU A 174 14.10 -3.50 13.51
N ILE A 175 13.01 -3.04 12.88
CA ILE A 175 12.89 -1.64 12.49
C ILE A 175 12.34 -0.73 13.58
N ASN A 176 12.00 -1.28 14.76
CA ASN A 176 11.42 -0.57 15.91
C ASN A 176 10.06 0.10 15.62
N TYR A 177 9.18 -0.63 14.92
CA TYR A 177 7.82 -0.19 14.60
C TYR A 177 6.73 -1.12 15.14
N LEU A 178 7.06 -2.03 16.06
CA LEU A 178 6.07 -2.77 16.84
C LEU A 178 5.46 -1.83 17.89
N GLY A 179 4.35 -1.18 17.54
CA GLY A 179 3.65 -0.26 18.41
C GLY A 179 2.75 -0.95 19.44
N LYS A 180 2.04 -0.14 20.21
CA LYS A 180 1.10 -0.59 21.26
C LYS A 180 -0.17 0.27 21.30
N ASP A 181 -0.22 1.30 20.46
CA ASP A 181 -1.32 2.23 20.47
C ASP A 181 -2.57 1.61 19.85
N VAL A 182 -3.71 2.10 20.29
CA VAL A 182 -5.00 1.74 19.70
C VAL A 182 -5.58 2.99 19.05
N PHE A 183 -5.95 2.85 17.79
CA PHE A 183 -6.75 3.83 17.07
C PHE A 183 -8.12 3.19 16.82
N GLU A 184 -9.17 3.80 17.35
CA GLU A 184 -10.53 3.28 17.21
C GLU A 184 -11.04 3.41 15.77
N LYS A 185 -12.05 2.61 15.43
CA LYS A 185 -12.63 2.61 14.09
C LYS A 185 -13.13 4.00 13.72
N PRO A 186 -12.69 4.58 12.59
CA PRO A 186 -13.13 5.90 12.14
C PRO A 186 -14.59 5.85 11.68
N ILE A 187 -15.25 7.01 11.70
CA ILE A 187 -16.62 7.13 11.17
C ILE A 187 -16.66 7.11 9.64
N GLN A 188 -15.56 7.51 9.00
CA GLN A 188 -15.37 7.48 7.54
C GLN A 188 -13.91 7.25 7.21
N TYR A 189 -13.66 6.62 6.07
CA TYR A 189 -12.35 6.49 5.45
C TYR A 189 -12.40 7.02 4.02
N ILE A 190 -11.41 7.84 3.66
CA ILE A 190 -11.27 8.41 2.31
C ILE A 190 -9.84 8.19 1.87
N GLU A 191 -9.66 7.52 0.74
CA GLU A 191 -8.34 7.32 0.15
C GLU A 191 -8.26 7.98 -1.22
N THR A 192 -7.18 8.72 -1.44
CA THR A 192 -6.78 9.19 -2.76
C THR A 192 -5.65 8.31 -3.26
N HIS A 193 -5.82 7.69 -4.42
CA HIS A 193 -4.83 6.82 -5.01
C HIS A 193 -4.53 7.19 -6.45
N VAL A 194 -3.32 6.90 -6.94
CA VAL A 194 -3.01 7.01 -8.36
C VAL A 194 -3.67 5.87 -9.13
N GLU A 195 -4.09 6.10 -10.35
CA GLU A 195 -4.47 5.01 -11.24
C GLU A 195 -3.22 4.40 -11.86
N CYS A 196 -2.96 3.11 -11.56
CA CYS A 196 -1.88 2.35 -12.19
C CYS A 196 -2.24 1.82 -13.60
N GLY A 197 -3.47 2.09 -14.05
CA GLY A 197 -3.97 1.80 -15.40
C GLY A 197 -4.01 3.06 -16.27
N LYS A 198 -4.87 3.05 -17.30
CA LYS A 198 -5.03 4.14 -18.28
C LYS A 198 -6.47 4.53 -18.54
N ILE A 199 -7.40 4.18 -17.65
CA ILE A 199 -8.83 4.45 -17.88
C ILE A 199 -9.11 5.95 -17.83
N LEU A 200 -8.57 6.64 -16.82
CA LEU A 200 -8.73 8.09 -16.68
C LEU A 200 -8.05 8.83 -17.83
N GLU A 201 -6.80 8.47 -18.14
CA GLU A 201 -6.04 9.07 -19.24
C GLU A 201 -6.78 8.92 -20.57
N ASN A 202 -7.22 7.71 -20.91
CA ASN A 202 -7.92 7.43 -22.16
C ASN A 202 -9.24 8.18 -22.30
N ASN A 203 -9.90 8.54 -21.17
CA ASN A 203 -11.13 9.29 -21.14
C ASN A 203 -10.93 10.79 -20.89
N ASN A 204 -9.68 11.27 -20.84
CA ASN A 204 -9.33 12.65 -20.47
C ASN A 204 -9.92 13.11 -19.13
N ASN A 205 -10.04 12.18 -18.18
CA ASN A 205 -10.52 12.46 -16.83
C ASN A 205 -9.33 12.60 -15.88
N GLN A 206 -9.41 13.56 -14.95
CA GLN A 206 -8.38 13.75 -13.93
C GLN A 206 -8.68 13.02 -12.62
N ILE A 207 -9.94 12.75 -12.34
CA ILE A 207 -10.40 12.12 -11.11
C ILE A 207 -11.48 11.09 -11.46
N GLY A 208 -11.43 9.93 -10.83
CA GLY A 208 -12.45 8.91 -10.84
C GLY A 208 -12.92 8.58 -9.43
N ILE A 209 -14.17 8.22 -9.29
CA ILE A 209 -14.71 7.67 -8.05
C ILE A 209 -14.82 6.16 -8.24
N ILE A 210 -14.19 5.41 -7.31
CA ILE A 210 -14.23 3.95 -7.32
C ILE A 210 -15.56 3.52 -6.66
N ASP A 211 -16.38 2.79 -7.36
CA ASP A 211 -17.63 2.23 -6.87
C ASP A 211 -17.59 0.71 -6.65
N ASN A 212 -16.57 0.03 -7.21
CA ASN A 212 -16.35 -1.39 -7.02
C ASN A 212 -14.86 -1.76 -7.18
N PHE A 213 -14.48 -2.92 -6.65
CA PHE A 213 -13.13 -3.49 -6.75
C PHE A 213 -13.18 -4.88 -7.36
N TRP A 214 -12.07 -5.26 -8.00
CA TRP A 214 -11.85 -6.61 -8.46
C TRP A 214 -11.66 -7.56 -7.28
N GLY A 215 -12.33 -8.71 -7.32
CA GLY A 215 -11.95 -9.84 -6.47
C GLY A 215 -10.65 -10.46 -6.98
N CYS A 216 -9.76 -10.88 -6.09
CA CYS A 216 -8.48 -11.49 -6.45
C CYS A 216 -8.29 -12.83 -5.76
N HIS A 217 -7.88 -13.84 -6.56
CA HIS A 217 -7.40 -15.12 -6.05
C HIS A 217 -5.94 -15.31 -6.43
N LYS A 218 -5.09 -15.57 -5.44
CA LYS A 218 -3.65 -15.86 -5.63
C LYS A 218 -3.40 -17.33 -5.34
N HIS A 219 -2.70 -18.01 -6.25
CA HIS A 219 -2.40 -19.43 -6.13
C HIS A 219 -0.92 -19.69 -6.36
N ASN A 220 -0.34 -20.60 -5.57
CA ASN A 220 0.94 -21.22 -5.86
C ASN A 220 0.68 -22.57 -6.53
N ILE A 221 1.27 -22.78 -7.71
CA ILE A 221 1.11 -24.03 -8.46
C ILE A 221 2.48 -24.71 -8.52
N HIS A 222 2.58 -25.92 -7.99
CA HIS A 222 3.77 -26.76 -8.06
C HIS A 222 3.58 -27.83 -9.13
N ILE A 223 4.48 -27.86 -10.12
CA ILE A 223 4.43 -28.81 -11.23
C ILE A 223 5.64 -29.73 -11.11
N PHE A 224 5.39 -31.02 -10.97
CA PHE A 224 6.42 -32.04 -10.82
C PHE A 224 6.69 -32.73 -12.15
N GLY A 225 7.96 -32.86 -12.50
CA GLY A 225 8.44 -33.54 -13.68
C GLY A 225 9.57 -34.51 -13.36
N GLU A 226 10.10 -35.15 -14.38
CA GLU A 226 11.24 -36.04 -14.27
C GLU A 226 12.34 -35.62 -15.23
N GLN A 227 13.58 -35.63 -14.74
CA GLN A 227 14.74 -35.35 -15.56
C GLN A 227 14.96 -36.53 -16.54
N SER A 228 15.13 -36.22 -17.80
CA SER A 228 15.39 -37.21 -18.84
C SER A 228 16.35 -36.66 -19.90
N HIS A 229 17.03 -37.59 -20.60
CA HIS A 229 17.95 -37.18 -21.67
C HIS A 229 17.19 -36.61 -22.87
N THR A 230 17.65 -35.49 -23.44
CA THR A 230 16.95 -34.77 -24.49
C THR A 230 16.87 -35.50 -25.84
N GLY A 231 17.86 -36.33 -26.18
CA GLY A 231 17.92 -37.06 -27.42
C GLY A 231 17.14 -38.40 -27.38
N PRO A 232 17.60 -39.45 -26.64
CA PRO A 232 17.06 -40.78 -26.72
C PRO A 232 15.74 -41.02 -26.01
N THR A 233 15.29 -40.10 -25.11
CA THR A 233 14.05 -40.29 -24.39
C THR A 233 12.84 -39.99 -25.28
N PRO A 234 11.99 -40.98 -25.62
CA PRO A 234 10.81 -40.73 -26.43
C PRO A 234 9.85 -39.75 -25.79
N MET A 235 9.18 -38.91 -26.61
CA MET A 235 8.27 -37.86 -26.12
C MET A 235 7.14 -38.44 -25.22
N ILE A 236 6.63 -39.62 -25.54
CA ILE A 236 5.57 -40.25 -24.74
C ILE A 236 5.99 -40.62 -23.31
N GLN A 237 7.29 -40.72 -23.05
CA GLN A 237 7.84 -41.07 -21.74
C GLN A 237 8.27 -39.85 -20.93
N ARG A 238 8.23 -38.66 -21.53
CA ARG A 238 8.66 -37.42 -20.84
C ARG A 238 7.61 -36.93 -19.87
N LYS A 239 8.07 -36.52 -18.69
CA LYS A 239 7.28 -35.76 -17.73
C LYS A 239 7.89 -34.39 -17.62
N ASP A 240 7.54 -33.53 -18.56
CA ASP A 240 8.13 -32.17 -18.74
C ASP A 240 7.31 -31.14 -17.97
N ALA A 241 7.83 -30.72 -16.80
CA ALA A 241 7.18 -29.75 -15.93
C ALA A 241 7.10 -28.36 -16.61
N LEU A 242 8.14 -27.97 -17.35
CA LEU A 242 8.15 -26.65 -18.02
C LEU A 242 7.14 -26.60 -19.16
N HIS A 243 7.02 -27.64 -19.95
CA HIS A 243 5.99 -27.76 -20.98
C HIS A 243 4.58 -27.66 -20.37
N THR A 244 4.32 -28.37 -19.27
CA THR A 244 3.04 -28.30 -18.55
C THR A 244 2.78 -26.88 -18.02
N ALA A 245 3.80 -26.23 -17.45
CA ALA A 245 3.70 -24.84 -16.99
C ALA A 245 3.34 -23.90 -18.14
N SER A 246 4.00 -24.02 -19.29
CA SER A 246 3.73 -23.17 -20.46
C SER A 246 2.28 -23.30 -20.95
N PHE A 247 1.71 -24.52 -20.90
CA PHE A 247 0.32 -24.75 -21.26
C PHE A 247 -0.64 -24.07 -20.29
N ILE A 248 -0.40 -24.18 -18.97
CA ILE A 248 -1.21 -23.52 -17.94
C ILE A 248 -1.16 -21.99 -18.13
N ILE A 249 0.03 -21.43 -18.34
CA ILE A 249 0.22 -19.99 -18.57
C ILE A 249 -0.58 -19.54 -19.80
N SER A 250 -0.51 -20.28 -20.89
CA SER A 250 -1.24 -19.97 -22.11
C SER A 250 -2.76 -20.04 -21.93
N GLU A 251 -3.25 -21.03 -21.18
CA GLU A 251 -4.68 -21.15 -20.89
C GLU A 251 -5.20 -20.04 -19.98
N LEU A 252 -4.46 -19.64 -18.96
CA LEU A 252 -4.82 -18.51 -18.13
C LEU A 252 -4.97 -17.23 -18.97
N ARG A 253 -4.06 -16.98 -19.90
CA ARG A 253 -4.16 -15.86 -20.83
C ARG A 253 -5.37 -15.99 -21.74
N ARG A 254 -5.61 -17.16 -22.32
CA ARG A 254 -6.78 -17.41 -23.15
C ARG A 254 -8.09 -17.16 -22.40
N MET A 255 -8.19 -17.61 -21.15
CA MET A 255 -9.36 -17.35 -20.31
C MET A 255 -9.63 -15.86 -20.14
N SER A 256 -8.59 -15.06 -19.90
CA SER A 256 -8.71 -13.61 -19.82
C SER A 256 -9.21 -13.00 -21.15
N ASP A 257 -8.63 -13.45 -22.28
CA ASP A 257 -8.98 -12.91 -23.60
C ASP A 257 -10.44 -13.19 -24.00
N ILE A 258 -11.00 -14.35 -23.62
CA ILE A 258 -12.39 -14.72 -23.93
C ILE A 258 -13.41 -14.19 -22.92
N SER A 259 -12.97 -13.68 -21.78
CA SER A 259 -13.86 -13.19 -20.70
C SER A 259 -14.44 -11.81 -20.95
N GLU A 260 -14.25 -11.23 -22.14
CA GLU A 260 -14.71 -9.89 -22.50
C GLU A 260 -14.31 -8.81 -21.48
N LYS A 261 -13.07 -8.91 -20.96
CA LYS A 261 -12.46 -8.01 -19.95
C LYS A 261 -13.03 -8.14 -18.54
N THR A 262 -13.80 -9.19 -18.24
CA THR A 262 -14.31 -9.43 -16.88
C THR A 262 -13.33 -10.20 -16.00
N LEU A 263 -12.27 -10.78 -16.58
CA LEU A 263 -11.24 -11.55 -15.88
C LEU A 263 -9.86 -11.04 -16.24
N HIS A 264 -9.07 -10.69 -15.22
CA HIS A 264 -7.65 -10.41 -15.38
C HIS A 264 -6.84 -11.57 -14.82
N THR A 265 -5.81 -12.00 -15.56
CA THR A 265 -4.90 -13.07 -15.14
C THR A 265 -3.46 -12.63 -15.30
N SER A 266 -2.61 -13.06 -14.39
CA SER A 266 -1.17 -12.86 -14.51
C SER A 266 -0.41 -14.01 -13.84
N VAL A 267 0.78 -14.29 -14.34
CA VAL A 267 1.74 -15.21 -13.74
C VAL A 267 2.98 -14.41 -13.41
N GLY A 268 3.26 -14.25 -12.12
CA GLY A 268 4.30 -13.34 -11.63
C GLY A 268 5.65 -14.02 -11.38
N LYS A 269 5.66 -15.30 -11.01
CA LYS A 269 6.88 -16.06 -10.70
C LYS A 269 6.78 -17.47 -11.25
#